data_7b263b39dafbbc439ab155b50944bed8
#
_entry.id   7b263b39dafbbc439ab155b50944bed8
#
_cell.length_a   1.000
_cell.length_b   1.000
_cell.length_c   1.000
_cell.angle_alpha   90.00
_cell.angle_beta   90.00
_cell.angle_gamma   90.00
#
_symmetry.space_group_name_H-M   'P 1'
#
loop_
_entity.id
_entity.type
_entity.pdbx_description
1 polymer ?
#
loop_
_entity_poly.entity_id
_entity_poly.type
_entity_poly.pdbx_seq_one_letter_code
_entity_poly.pdbx_strand_id
1 'polypeptide(L)'
;SVSGVNSIVKKEERLQQIRSLFDLDGITIYSESGAQLVCRNGNYMVEVPDGRGLFEDEKYLALFGDDDNFIESNTLKLRSQDPAAFAVMQKQEIGAFLQCLCRKEGVPNVIVNYDVFNRNRKWSDEDITLLTILGHCIGNLLNYSE
;
A
#
# COMPACT_ATOMS: atom_id res chain seq x y z
N SER A 1 -1.06 -9.89 -24.62
CA SER A 1 -0.28 -11.06 -25.03
C SER A 1 -0.23 -12.11 -23.94
N VAL A 2 0.06 -13.33 -24.29
CA VAL A 2 0.20 -14.44 -23.33
C VAL A 2 1.31 -14.17 -22.31
N SER A 3 2.42 -13.58 -22.75
CA SER A 3 3.53 -13.24 -21.84
C SER A 3 3.14 -12.14 -20.85
N GLY A 4 2.32 -11.16 -21.26
CA GLY A 4 1.81 -10.12 -20.36
C GLY A 4 0.88 -10.69 -19.28
N VAL A 5 -0.03 -11.58 -19.66
CA VAL A 5 -0.93 -12.26 -18.73
C VAL A 5 -0.13 -13.10 -17.72
N ASN A 6 0.84 -13.87 -18.19
CA ASN A 6 1.71 -14.66 -17.30
C ASN A 6 2.50 -13.80 -16.33
N SER A 7 2.97 -12.63 -16.77
CA SER A 7 3.69 -11.69 -15.90
C SER A 7 2.80 -11.15 -14.78
N ILE A 8 1.55 -10.80 -15.09
CA ILE A 8 0.56 -10.34 -14.11
C ILE A 8 0.26 -11.44 -13.09
N VAL A 9 -0.02 -12.65 -13.54
CA VAL A 9 -0.29 -13.80 -12.66
C VAL A 9 0.88 -14.04 -11.70
N LYS A 10 2.12 -13.99 -12.19
CA LYS A 10 3.32 -14.16 -11.35
C LYS A 10 3.45 -13.04 -10.31
N LYS A 11 3.15 -11.80 -10.66
CA LYS A 11 3.16 -10.67 -9.73
C LYS A 11 2.14 -10.88 -8.62
N GLU A 12 0.92 -11.29 -8.97
CA GLU A 12 -0.13 -11.58 -7.99
C GLU A 12 0.26 -12.72 -7.06
N GLU A 13 0.82 -13.80 -7.59
CA GLU A 13 1.30 -14.94 -6.79
C GLU A 13 2.36 -14.50 -5.78
N ARG A 14 3.32 -13.67 -6.18
CA ARG A 14 4.37 -13.15 -5.29
C ARG A 14 3.80 -12.26 -4.21
N LEU A 15 2.84 -11.41 -4.55
CA LEU A 15 2.16 -10.58 -3.55
C LEU A 15 1.38 -11.43 -2.56
N GLN A 16 0.72 -12.50 -3.01
CA GLN A 16 0.04 -13.45 -2.12
C GLN A 16 1.00 -14.12 -1.15
N GLN A 17 2.20 -14.47 -1.59
CA GLN A 17 3.23 -15.02 -0.73
C GLN A 17 3.67 -14.03 0.35
N ILE A 18 3.92 -12.78 -0.02
CA ILE A 18 4.28 -11.71 0.92
C ILE A 18 3.14 -11.49 1.91
N ARG A 19 1.91 -11.38 1.41
CA ARG A 19 0.72 -11.18 2.25
C ARG A 19 0.61 -12.29 3.30
N SER A 20 0.73 -13.53 2.88
CA SER A 20 0.63 -14.68 3.78
C SER A 20 1.78 -14.73 4.79
N LEU A 21 3.01 -14.51 4.31
CA LEU A 21 4.21 -14.56 5.15
C LEU A 21 4.16 -13.54 6.30
N PHE A 22 3.65 -12.35 6.04
CA PHE A 22 3.57 -11.29 7.04
C PHE A 22 2.21 -11.16 7.72
N ASP A 23 1.29 -12.11 7.48
CA ASP A 23 -0.06 -12.11 8.05
C ASP A 23 -0.81 -10.79 7.78
N LEU A 24 -0.76 -10.36 6.53
CA LEU A 24 -1.47 -9.19 6.05
C LEU A 24 -2.81 -9.60 5.44
N ASP A 25 -3.79 -8.69 5.47
CA ASP A 25 -5.08 -8.93 4.84
C ASP A 25 -5.13 -8.40 3.41
N GLY A 26 -4.30 -7.44 3.08
CA GLY A 26 -4.22 -6.92 1.72
C GLY A 26 -2.91 -6.23 1.40
N ILE A 27 -2.57 -6.22 0.11
CA ILE A 27 -1.51 -5.39 -0.46
C ILE A 27 -2.13 -4.67 -1.65
N THR A 28 -2.04 -3.35 -1.65
CA THR A 28 -2.53 -2.53 -2.77
C THR A 28 -1.40 -1.64 -3.24
N ILE A 29 -1.18 -1.62 -4.54
CA ILE A 29 -0.16 -0.80 -5.15
C ILE A 29 -0.86 0.19 -6.07
N TYR A 30 -0.65 1.47 -5.81
CA TYR A 30 -1.16 2.57 -6.61
C TYR A 30 -0.04 3.18 -7.43
N SER A 31 -0.37 3.58 -8.66
CA SER A 31 0.51 4.35 -9.52
C SER A 31 -0.16 5.67 -9.88
N GLU A 32 0.63 6.73 -10.08
CA GLU A 32 0.10 8.02 -10.53
C GLU A 32 -0.56 7.93 -11.91
N SER A 33 -0.17 6.95 -12.74
CA SER A 33 -0.78 6.70 -14.05
C SER A 33 -2.19 6.14 -13.96
N GLY A 34 -2.63 5.76 -12.75
CA GLY A 34 -3.92 5.12 -12.51
C GLY A 34 -3.87 3.60 -12.50
N ALA A 35 -2.72 3.00 -12.82
CA ALA A 35 -2.56 1.55 -12.70
C ALA A 35 -2.64 1.13 -11.24
N GLN A 36 -3.32 0.01 -10.99
CA GLN A 36 -3.47 -0.54 -9.65
C GLN A 36 -3.24 -2.05 -9.68
N LEU A 37 -2.60 -2.54 -8.62
CA LEU A 37 -2.42 -3.97 -8.39
C LEU A 37 -2.92 -4.28 -6.99
N VAL A 38 -3.87 -5.21 -6.89
CA VAL A 38 -4.57 -5.51 -5.63
C VAL A 38 -4.42 -6.99 -5.31
N CYS A 39 -4.01 -7.28 -4.10
CA CYS A 39 -3.92 -8.64 -3.57
C CYS A 39 -4.65 -8.66 -2.23
N ARG A 40 -5.60 -9.58 -2.06
CA ARG A 40 -6.42 -9.66 -0.87
C ARG A 40 -6.51 -11.06 -0.30
N ASN A 41 -6.77 -11.14 0.99
CA ASN A 41 -6.98 -12.39 1.69
C ASN A 41 -8.34 -12.99 1.31
N GLY A 42 -8.32 -14.18 0.68
CA GLY A 42 -9.53 -14.96 0.43
C GLY A 42 -10.61 -14.21 -0.36
N ASN A 43 -11.84 -14.27 0.13
CA ASN A 43 -13.02 -13.70 -0.52
C ASN A 43 -13.34 -12.26 -0.08
N TYR A 44 -12.35 -11.55 0.40
CA TYR A 44 -12.56 -10.18 0.88
C TYR A 44 -12.79 -9.25 -0.31
N MET A 45 -14.05 -8.82 -0.46
CA MET A 45 -14.51 -8.01 -1.59
C MET A 45 -14.77 -6.58 -1.12
N VAL A 46 -13.73 -5.77 -1.09
CA VAL A 46 -13.87 -4.33 -0.83
C VAL A 46 -13.45 -3.57 -2.09
N GLU A 47 -14.26 -2.62 -2.48
CA GLU A 47 -13.94 -1.75 -3.60
C GLU A 47 -12.71 -0.92 -3.28
N VAL A 48 -11.70 -1.00 -4.14
CA VAL A 48 -10.48 -0.20 -4.01
C VAL A 48 -10.70 1.12 -4.71
N PRO A 49 -10.55 2.27 -4.02
CA PRO A 49 -10.73 3.57 -4.64
C PRO A 49 -9.66 3.84 -5.69
N ASP A 50 -9.96 4.76 -6.61
CA ASP A 50 -8.98 5.28 -7.56
C ASP A 50 -7.91 6.06 -6.77
N GLY A 51 -6.69 5.60 -6.84
CA GLY A 51 -5.57 6.17 -6.06
C GLY A 51 -4.86 7.35 -6.70
N ARG A 52 -5.26 7.79 -7.91
CA ARG A 52 -4.55 8.87 -8.61
C ARG A 52 -4.50 10.16 -7.80
N GLY A 53 -5.60 10.51 -7.14
CA GLY A 53 -5.69 11.71 -6.32
C GLY A 53 -4.74 11.74 -5.12
N LEU A 54 -4.25 10.59 -4.67
CA LEU A 54 -3.30 10.49 -3.56
C LEU A 54 -1.99 11.21 -3.86
N PHE A 55 -1.56 11.21 -5.12
CA PHE A 55 -0.29 11.81 -5.54
C PHE A 55 -0.34 13.34 -5.64
N GLU A 56 -1.52 13.92 -5.54
CA GLU A 56 -1.76 15.37 -5.55
C GLU A 56 -2.22 15.90 -4.18
N ASP A 57 -2.43 15.00 -3.22
CA ASP A 57 -2.91 15.34 -1.88
C ASP A 57 -1.73 15.68 -0.97
N GLU A 58 -1.36 16.95 -0.90
CA GLU A 58 -0.22 17.41 -0.10
C GLU A 58 -0.37 17.07 1.37
N LYS A 59 -1.57 17.15 1.92
CA LYS A 59 -1.83 16.84 3.32
C LYS A 59 -1.58 15.36 3.62
N TYR A 60 -2.02 14.48 2.73
CA TYR A 60 -1.78 13.06 2.86
C TYR A 60 -0.29 12.74 2.71
N LEU A 61 0.36 13.27 1.68
CA LEU A 61 1.79 13.03 1.43
C LEU A 61 2.67 13.54 2.58
N ALA A 62 2.25 14.59 3.27
CA ALA A 62 2.97 15.11 4.43
C ALA A 62 2.94 14.16 5.64
N LEU A 63 2.06 13.16 5.66
CA LEU A 63 2.02 12.16 6.74
C LEU A 63 3.14 11.13 6.64
N PHE A 64 3.76 11.00 5.47
CA PHE A 64 4.94 10.14 5.32
C PHE A 64 6.14 10.79 5.99
N GLY A 65 6.96 9.96 6.67
CA GLY A 65 8.19 10.43 7.29
C GLY A 65 9.30 10.69 6.27
N ASP A 66 10.47 11.10 6.75
CA ASP A 66 11.65 11.37 5.91
C ASP A 66 12.13 10.13 5.15
N ASP A 67 11.78 8.95 5.64
CA ASP A 67 12.08 7.66 5.01
C ASP A 67 11.04 7.25 3.95
N ASP A 68 10.07 8.11 3.65
CA ASP A 68 8.97 7.84 2.74
C ASP A 68 8.10 6.66 3.19
N ASN A 69 7.97 6.47 4.49
CA ASN A 69 7.08 5.46 5.09
C ASN A 69 6.02 6.12 5.97
N PHE A 70 4.83 5.55 5.94
CA PHE A 70 3.72 5.95 6.79
C PHE A 70 3.14 4.70 7.45
N ILE A 71 3.28 4.62 8.78
CA ILE A 71 2.97 3.41 9.54
C ILE A 71 1.97 3.74 10.63
N GLU A 72 0.88 2.97 10.69
CA GLU A 72 -0.15 3.17 11.69
C GLU A 72 -0.60 1.83 12.27
N SER A 73 -0.53 1.71 13.60
CA SER A 73 -1.01 0.52 14.32
C SER A 73 -2.51 0.55 14.60
N ASN A 74 -3.11 1.75 14.56
CA ASN A 74 -4.54 1.97 14.82
C ASN A 74 -5.01 3.19 14.03
N THR A 75 -5.81 2.96 12.98
CA THR A 75 -6.28 4.03 12.09
C THR A 75 -7.15 5.07 12.80
N LEU A 76 -7.70 4.77 13.98
CA LEU A 76 -8.45 5.75 14.76
C LEU A 76 -7.64 7.00 15.08
N LYS A 77 -6.32 6.88 15.13
CA LYS A 77 -5.42 8.03 15.35
C LYS A 77 -5.47 9.05 14.22
N LEU A 78 -5.87 8.63 13.01
CA LEU A 78 -5.98 9.54 11.86
C LEU A 78 -7.20 10.43 11.91
N ARG A 79 -8.20 10.10 12.72
CA ARG A 79 -9.47 10.85 12.79
C ARG A 79 -9.24 12.34 13.01
N SER A 80 -8.27 12.70 13.84
CA SER A 80 -7.94 14.10 14.14
C SER A 80 -6.90 14.69 13.19
N GLN A 81 -5.99 13.87 12.64
CA GLN A 81 -4.90 14.32 11.79
C GLN A 81 -5.35 14.57 10.35
N ASP A 82 -6.09 13.65 9.79
CA ASP A 82 -6.63 13.74 8.43
C ASP A 82 -7.98 13.02 8.37
N PRO A 83 -9.08 13.70 8.71
CA PRO A 83 -10.41 13.10 8.73
C PRO A 83 -10.83 12.50 7.38
N ALA A 84 -10.42 13.10 6.26
CA ALA A 84 -10.75 12.61 4.92
C ALA A 84 -10.05 11.27 4.65
N ALA A 85 -8.77 11.17 4.96
CA ALA A 85 -8.02 9.92 4.83
C ALA A 85 -8.59 8.85 5.76
N PHE A 86 -8.94 9.22 7.00
CA PHE A 86 -9.57 8.30 7.93
C PHE A 86 -10.89 7.74 7.39
N ALA A 87 -11.74 8.58 6.81
CA ALA A 87 -13.02 8.14 6.25
C ALA A 87 -12.84 7.13 5.11
N VAL A 88 -11.85 7.35 4.24
CA VAL A 88 -11.52 6.42 3.15
C VAL A 88 -11.06 5.06 3.71
N MET A 89 -10.18 5.08 4.70
CA MET A 89 -9.67 3.85 5.32
C MET A 89 -10.76 3.11 6.09
N GLN A 90 -11.61 3.83 6.81
CA GLN A 90 -12.74 3.24 7.53
C GLN A 90 -13.70 2.53 6.59
N LYS A 91 -13.99 3.12 5.44
CA LYS A 91 -14.85 2.53 4.41
C LYS A 91 -14.27 1.21 3.89
N GLN A 92 -12.96 1.10 3.84
CA GLN A 92 -12.25 -0.12 3.44
C GLN A 92 -11.99 -1.06 4.62
N GLU A 93 -12.45 -0.72 5.82
CA GLU A 93 -12.27 -1.50 7.04
C GLU A 93 -10.81 -1.68 7.46
N ILE A 94 -9.93 -0.77 7.05
CA ILE A 94 -8.52 -0.80 7.39
C ILE A 94 -8.33 -0.36 8.84
N GLY A 95 -7.84 -1.26 9.70
CA GLY A 95 -7.58 -0.99 11.10
C GLY A 95 -6.14 -0.63 11.41
N ALA A 96 -5.20 -1.11 10.59
CA ALA A 96 -3.77 -0.82 10.66
C ALA A 96 -3.16 -0.90 9.27
N PHE A 97 -2.06 -0.18 9.04
CA PHE A 97 -1.39 -0.22 7.74
C PHE A 97 0.09 0.17 7.83
N LEU A 98 0.80 -0.18 6.79
CA LEU A 98 2.15 0.28 6.53
C LEU A 98 2.22 0.65 5.05
N GLN A 99 2.62 1.89 4.75
CA GLN A 99 2.64 2.42 3.40
C GLN A 99 4.03 2.92 3.04
N CYS A 100 4.45 2.63 1.81
CA CYS A 100 5.73 3.07 1.26
C CYS A 100 5.48 3.97 0.06
N LEU A 101 6.04 5.18 0.08
CA LEU A 101 5.97 6.12 -1.02
C LEU A 101 7.23 5.98 -1.86
N CYS A 102 7.06 5.64 -3.12
CA CYS A 102 8.16 5.49 -4.07
C CYS A 102 8.19 6.67 -5.02
N ARG A 103 9.39 7.12 -5.36
CA ARG A 103 9.60 8.29 -6.18
C ARG A 103 10.33 7.91 -7.47
N LYS A 104 10.01 8.63 -8.53
CA LYS A 104 10.74 8.59 -9.79
C LYS A 104 11.29 9.99 -10.03
N GLU A 105 12.62 10.11 -10.09
CA GLU A 105 13.28 11.42 -10.24
C GLU A 105 12.85 12.44 -9.19
N GLY A 106 12.68 11.96 -7.94
CA GLY A 106 12.29 12.78 -6.80
C GLY A 106 10.79 13.06 -6.67
N VAL A 107 9.97 12.60 -7.63
CA VAL A 107 8.52 12.87 -7.66
C VAL A 107 7.76 11.62 -7.22
N PRO A 108 6.81 11.75 -6.25
CA PRO A 108 5.96 10.63 -5.85
C PRO A 108 5.21 10.03 -7.03
N ASN A 109 5.30 8.71 -7.21
CA ASN A 109 4.62 8.07 -8.33
C ASN A 109 4.09 6.67 -8.08
N VAL A 110 4.51 6.01 -7.00
CA VAL A 110 3.97 4.71 -6.59
C VAL A 110 3.79 4.69 -5.08
N ILE A 111 2.69 4.12 -4.62
CA ILE A 111 2.45 3.88 -3.20
C ILE A 111 2.17 2.38 -3.03
N VAL A 112 2.94 1.73 -2.16
CA VAL A 112 2.73 0.33 -1.79
C VAL A 112 2.09 0.30 -0.41
N ASN A 113 0.86 -0.23 -0.32
CA ASN A 113 0.11 -0.34 0.92
C ASN A 113 0.04 -1.78 1.40
N TYR A 114 0.38 -1.98 2.66
CA TYR A 114 0.13 -3.22 3.39
C TYR A 114 -0.99 -2.96 4.39
N ASP A 115 -2.08 -3.69 4.28
CA ASP A 115 -3.30 -3.42 5.04
C ASP A 115 -3.67 -4.58 5.96
N VAL A 116 -4.18 -4.21 7.13
CA VAL A 116 -4.78 -5.12 8.12
C VAL A 116 -6.22 -4.66 8.34
N PHE A 117 -7.19 -5.57 8.15
CA PHE A 117 -8.61 -5.23 8.21
C PHE A 117 -9.22 -5.57 9.57
N ASN A 118 -10.10 -4.68 10.03
CA ASN A 118 -10.97 -4.90 11.21
C ASN A 118 -10.23 -5.17 12.52
N ARG A 119 -8.94 -4.85 12.59
CA ARG A 119 -8.15 -5.01 13.81
C ARG A 119 -6.97 -4.04 13.82
N ASN A 120 -6.46 -3.78 15.01
CA ASN A 120 -5.21 -3.07 15.18
C ASN A 120 -4.05 -4.04 15.00
N ARG A 121 -2.88 -3.50 14.72
CA ARG A 121 -1.65 -4.30 14.64
C ARG A 121 -0.47 -3.49 15.19
N LYS A 122 0.22 -4.06 16.16
CA LYS A 122 1.51 -3.54 16.60
C LYS A 122 2.58 -4.11 15.67
N TRP A 123 3.09 -3.27 14.79
CA TRP A 123 4.15 -3.66 13.85
C TRP A 123 5.44 -3.90 14.62
N SER A 124 6.08 -5.05 14.42
CA SER A 124 7.39 -5.31 14.99
C SER A 124 8.48 -4.56 14.20
N ASP A 125 9.63 -4.33 14.82
CA ASP A 125 10.76 -3.69 14.14
C ASP A 125 11.21 -4.51 12.92
N GLU A 126 11.18 -5.83 13.03
CA GLU A 126 11.52 -6.73 11.92
C GLU A 126 10.52 -6.60 10.77
N ASP A 127 9.22 -6.60 11.07
CA ASP A 127 8.18 -6.41 10.05
C ASP A 127 8.34 -5.08 9.34
N ILE A 128 8.56 -4.00 10.09
CA ILE A 128 8.77 -2.67 9.54
C ILE A 128 9.97 -2.68 8.59
N THR A 129 11.10 -3.21 9.04
CA THR A 129 12.31 -3.26 8.22
C THR A 129 12.10 -4.03 6.93
N LEU A 130 11.56 -5.25 7.02
CA LEU A 130 11.39 -6.11 5.86
C LEU A 130 10.32 -5.58 4.89
N LEU A 131 9.17 -5.16 5.41
CA LEU A 131 8.08 -4.67 4.57
C LEU A 131 8.41 -3.36 3.89
N THR A 132 9.14 -2.46 4.55
CA THR A 132 9.55 -1.19 3.93
C THR A 132 10.61 -1.43 2.85
N ILE A 133 11.57 -2.29 3.09
CA ILE A 133 12.55 -2.67 2.05
C ILE A 133 11.85 -3.28 0.84
N LEU A 134 10.96 -4.25 1.08
CA LEU A 134 10.20 -4.89 -0.01
C LEU A 134 9.32 -3.86 -0.74
N GLY A 135 8.63 -2.99 0.00
CA GLY A 135 7.75 -1.98 -0.59
C GLY A 135 8.49 -1.04 -1.53
N HIS A 136 9.63 -0.51 -1.09
CA HIS A 136 10.44 0.38 -1.93
C HIS A 136 11.06 -0.36 -3.12
N CYS A 137 11.47 -1.62 -2.94
CA CYS A 137 11.95 -2.44 -4.06
C CYS A 137 10.85 -2.70 -5.09
N ILE A 138 9.65 -3.06 -4.65
CA ILE A 138 8.50 -3.29 -5.54
C ILE A 138 8.16 -2.01 -6.32
N GLY A 139 8.08 -0.88 -5.64
CA GLY A 139 7.79 0.39 -6.27
C GLY A 139 8.82 0.79 -7.31
N ASN A 140 10.11 0.62 -7.00
CA ASN A 140 11.20 0.92 -7.92
C ASN A 140 11.18 0.02 -9.15
N LEU A 141 10.89 -1.28 -8.97
CA LEU A 141 10.77 -2.21 -10.08
C LEU A 141 9.62 -1.81 -11.02
N LEU A 142 8.49 -1.39 -10.47
CA LEU A 142 7.36 -0.93 -11.27
C LEU A 142 7.68 0.37 -12.02
N ASN A 143 8.50 1.24 -11.44
CA ASN A 143 8.91 2.50 -12.08
C ASN A 143 9.80 2.29 -13.31
N TYR A 144 10.57 1.21 -13.34
CA TYR A 144 11.59 0.99 -14.38
C TYR A 144 11.27 -0.17 -15.31
N SER A 145 10.15 -0.88 -15.10
CA SER A 145 9.77 -2.02 -15.92
C SER A 145 8.68 -1.74 -16.96
N GLU A 146 8.24 -0.51 -17.05
CA GLU A 146 7.25 -0.07 -18.05
C GLU A 146 7.91 0.51 -19.29
#